data_57b20d6da5a40a44b59e8da7ca51286b
#
_entry.id   57b20d6da5a40a44b59e8da7ca51286b
#
_cell.length_a   1.000
_cell.length_b   1.000
_cell.length_c   1.000
_cell.angle_alpha   90.00
_cell.angle_beta   90.00
_cell.angle_gamma   90.00
#
_symmetry.space_group_name_H-M   'P 1'
#
loop_
_entity.id
_entity.type
_entity.pdbx_description
1 polymer ?
#
loop_
_entity_poly.entity_id
_entity_poly.type
_entity_poly.pdbx_seq_one_letter_code
_entity_poly.pdbx_strand_id
1 'polypeptide(L)'
;MTGQEPTIAITGVTGKLGGAVASGLQDLAPRLRLLVRDAGRAPRLEGDVAVMEYGDAEASRKALTGVDVLFMVSAGENPDRVRQHQVFVEAAATAGVGHIIYTSFLAAAPDAIFTLARDHWYTEQHIRESGMAWTFLRDSFYLDFFPEMVDEQGVMRGPAGDGRVGAVARQDVARSAVAVLRDPSSHAERTYDMTGPETLSLKDMARIIGQARGREVTYREETVEEAYASRAHYGAPAWQVDAWVSTYTAIASGELDVVSDSVRTLTGRSPLSMVELLGQG
;
A
#
# COMPACT_ATOMS: atom_id res chain seq x y z
N MET A 1 -12.24 20.62 29.26
CA MET A 1 -12.43 19.34 28.51
C MET A 1 -11.11 18.63 28.61
N THR A 2 -11.02 17.60 29.44
CA THR A 2 -9.84 16.72 29.54
C THR A 2 -9.76 15.95 28.23
N GLY A 3 -8.89 16.42 27.32
CA GLY A 3 -8.71 15.78 26.03
C GLY A 3 -8.12 14.39 26.24
N GLN A 4 -8.95 13.39 26.19
CA GLN A 4 -8.49 12.02 26.09
C GLN A 4 -7.79 11.90 24.72
N GLU A 5 -6.57 11.43 24.75
CA GLU A 5 -5.81 11.26 23.52
C GLU A 5 -6.45 10.15 22.66
N PRO A 6 -6.48 10.29 21.31
CA PRO A 6 -7.25 9.39 20.43
C PRO A 6 -6.74 7.95 20.45
N THR A 7 -7.66 6.99 20.44
CA THR A 7 -7.37 5.57 20.23
C THR A 7 -7.17 5.34 18.72
N ILE A 8 -6.05 4.73 18.37
CA ILE A 8 -5.64 4.45 16.99
C ILE A 8 -5.76 2.95 16.70
N ALA A 9 -6.56 2.56 15.73
CA ALA A 9 -6.61 1.19 15.24
C ALA A 9 -5.77 1.04 13.96
N ILE A 10 -5.08 -0.09 13.83
CA ILE A 10 -4.22 -0.40 12.68
C ILE A 10 -4.58 -1.77 12.13
N THR A 11 -4.94 -1.83 10.84
CA THR A 11 -5.14 -3.09 10.12
C THR A 11 -3.81 -3.58 9.50
N GLY A 12 -3.79 -4.83 9.07
CA GLY A 12 -2.61 -5.38 8.37
C GLY A 12 -1.34 -5.47 9.21
N VAL A 13 -1.44 -5.45 10.54
CA VAL A 13 -0.29 -5.43 11.47
C VAL A 13 0.58 -6.69 11.39
N THR A 14 0.07 -7.78 10.83
CA THR A 14 0.83 -9.02 10.55
C THR A 14 1.61 -8.95 9.25
N GLY A 15 1.38 -7.92 8.44
CA GLY A 15 2.07 -7.65 7.18
C GLY A 15 3.24 -6.67 7.35
N LYS A 16 3.99 -6.51 6.26
CA LYS A 16 5.21 -5.67 6.26
C LYS A 16 4.91 -4.20 6.55
N LEU A 17 3.87 -3.61 5.93
CA LEU A 17 3.54 -2.19 6.10
C LEU A 17 2.85 -1.91 7.43
N GLY A 18 1.72 -2.56 7.71
CA GLY A 18 0.97 -2.33 8.96
C GLY A 18 1.79 -2.66 10.21
N GLY A 19 2.64 -3.71 10.15
CA GLY A 19 3.58 -4.02 11.22
C GLY A 19 4.63 -2.94 11.45
N ALA A 20 5.19 -2.35 10.37
CA ALA A 20 6.13 -1.25 10.47
C ALA A 20 5.48 0.01 11.05
N VAL A 21 4.25 0.33 10.65
CA VAL A 21 3.48 1.45 11.21
C VAL A 21 3.21 1.24 12.69
N ALA A 22 2.70 0.05 13.08
CA ALA A 22 2.45 -0.27 14.48
C ALA A 22 3.73 -0.19 15.33
N SER A 23 4.87 -0.69 14.80
CA SER A 23 6.17 -0.57 15.46
C SER A 23 6.62 0.89 15.61
N GLY A 24 6.36 1.74 14.63
CA GLY A 24 6.71 3.16 14.67
C GLY A 24 5.88 4.01 15.66
N LEU A 25 4.81 3.41 16.21
CA LEU A 25 3.89 4.04 17.18
C LEU A 25 3.94 3.39 18.57
N GLN A 26 4.96 2.59 18.90
CA GLN A 26 5.01 1.86 20.18
C GLN A 26 5.10 2.78 21.42
N ASP A 27 5.54 4.00 21.26
CA ASP A 27 5.44 5.05 22.30
C ASP A 27 3.97 5.45 22.62
N LEU A 28 3.04 5.10 21.74
CA LEU A 28 1.59 5.27 21.90
C LEU A 28 0.86 3.96 22.24
N ALA A 29 1.56 2.91 22.62
CA ALA A 29 1.02 1.56 22.80
C ALA A 29 -0.28 1.48 23.60
N PRO A 30 -0.49 2.22 24.71
CA PRO A 30 -1.74 2.17 25.47
C PRO A 30 -2.99 2.63 24.67
N ARG A 31 -2.76 3.28 23.54
CA ARG A 31 -3.81 3.80 22.64
C ARG A 31 -3.88 3.06 21.31
N LEU A 32 -3.04 2.04 21.11
CA LEU A 32 -3.03 1.26 19.89
C LEU A 32 -3.98 0.06 20.01
N ARG A 33 -4.76 -0.13 18.95
CA ARG A 33 -5.53 -1.36 18.71
C ARG A 33 -5.02 -2.05 17.46
N LEU A 34 -4.49 -3.24 17.63
CA LEU A 34 -3.91 -4.06 16.59
C LEU A 34 -4.98 -4.99 16.01
N LEU A 35 -5.44 -4.72 14.80
CA LEU A 35 -6.49 -5.48 14.15
C LEU A 35 -5.90 -6.65 13.37
N VAL A 36 -6.33 -7.87 13.73
CA VAL A 36 -5.85 -9.13 13.16
C VAL A 36 -6.99 -10.04 12.77
N ARG A 37 -6.76 -10.95 11.82
CA ARG A 37 -7.73 -12.02 11.48
C ARG A 37 -7.65 -13.20 12.44
N ASP A 38 -6.48 -13.39 13.06
CA ASP A 38 -6.20 -14.47 13.98
C ASP A 38 -5.33 -13.94 15.13
N ALA A 39 -5.83 -13.98 16.35
CA ALA A 39 -5.13 -13.49 17.54
C ALA A 39 -3.79 -14.23 17.78
N GLY A 40 -3.70 -15.51 17.39
CA GLY A 40 -2.46 -16.30 17.50
C GLY A 40 -1.34 -15.83 16.57
N ARG A 41 -1.66 -15.00 15.58
CA ARG A 41 -0.72 -14.39 14.63
C ARG A 41 -0.42 -12.92 14.92
N ALA A 42 -0.95 -12.38 16.02
CA ALA A 42 -0.68 -11.00 16.41
C ALA A 42 0.84 -10.78 16.56
N PRO A 43 1.39 -9.64 16.09
CA PRO A 43 2.79 -9.33 16.28
C PRO A 43 3.10 -9.16 17.77
N ARG A 44 4.34 -9.39 18.16
CA ARG A 44 4.82 -9.17 19.54
C ARG A 44 5.06 -7.67 19.78
N LEU A 45 3.99 -6.89 19.67
CA LEU A 45 3.96 -5.46 19.92
C LEU A 45 3.00 -5.18 21.07
N GLU A 46 3.23 -4.09 21.80
CA GLU A 46 2.29 -3.63 22.82
C GLU A 46 1.09 -2.98 22.16
N GLY A 47 -0.11 -3.19 22.73
CA GLY A 47 -1.38 -2.68 22.25
C GLY A 47 -2.53 -3.65 22.48
N ASP A 48 -3.74 -3.17 22.38
CA ASP A 48 -4.96 -3.99 22.47
C ASP A 48 -5.13 -4.79 21.17
N VAL A 49 -5.33 -6.10 21.26
CA VAL A 49 -5.51 -6.97 20.07
C VAL A 49 -6.98 -7.25 19.86
N ALA A 50 -7.51 -6.91 18.69
CA ALA A 50 -8.89 -7.21 18.33
C ALA A 50 -8.96 -8.02 17.02
N VAL A 51 -9.85 -9.03 17.03
CA VAL A 51 -10.04 -9.92 15.87
C VAL A 51 -11.13 -9.36 14.97
N MET A 52 -10.83 -9.24 13.68
CA MET A 52 -11.77 -8.80 12.64
C MET A 52 -11.34 -9.30 11.26
N GLU A 53 -12.28 -9.29 10.34
CA GLU A 53 -12.06 -9.52 8.92
C GLU A 53 -12.84 -8.50 8.10
N TYR A 54 -12.27 -8.00 6.99
CA TYR A 54 -12.87 -6.94 6.16
C TYR A 54 -14.30 -7.26 5.65
N GLY A 55 -14.61 -8.52 5.37
CA GLY A 55 -15.93 -8.94 4.92
C GLY A 55 -16.95 -9.16 6.04
N ASP A 56 -16.54 -9.11 7.32
CA ASP A 56 -17.41 -9.32 8.50
C ASP A 56 -17.76 -7.99 9.16
N ALA A 57 -18.96 -7.48 8.87
CA ALA A 57 -19.45 -6.20 9.40
C ALA A 57 -19.54 -6.18 10.93
N GLU A 58 -20.03 -7.26 11.54
CA GLU A 58 -20.26 -7.31 12.99
C GLU A 58 -18.93 -7.40 13.76
N ALA A 59 -18.01 -8.29 13.33
CA ALA A 59 -16.70 -8.40 13.94
C ALA A 59 -15.90 -7.10 13.76
N SER A 60 -15.96 -6.47 12.57
CA SER A 60 -15.31 -5.19 12.31
C SER A 60 -15.87 -4.06 13.18
N ARG A 61 -17.20 -3.93 13.27
CA ARG A 61 -17.84 -2.93 14.13
C ARG A 61 -17.45 -3.10 15.60
N LYS A 62 -17.47 -4.33 16.10
CA LYS A 62 -17.05 -4.63 17.47
C LYS A 62 -15.58 -4.28 17.72
N ALA A 63 -14.69 -4.66 16.81
CA ALA A 63 -13.28 -4.38 16.91
C ALA A 63 -12.95 -2.87 16.85
N LEU A 64 -13.81 -2.07 16.19
CA LEU A 64 -13.62 -0.62 16.04
C LEU A 64 -14.37 0.22 17.08
N THR A 65 -15.15 -0.38 17.97
CA THR A 65 -15.85 0.37 19.02
C THR A 65 -14.86 1.12 19.92
N GLY A 66 -15.02 2.45 20.06
CA GLY A 66 -14.13 3.32 20.82
C GLY A 66 -12.81 3.65 20.15
N VAL A 67 -12.71 3.44 18.85
CA VAL A 67 -11.58 3.87 18.00
C VAL A 67 -11.89 5.26 17.44
N ASP A 68 -10.97 6.19 17.59
CA ASP A 68 -11.10 7.54 17.06
C ASP A 68 -10.47 7.67 15.66
N VAL A 69 -9.33 7.00 15.43
CA VAL A 69 -8.55 7.06 14.20
C VAL A 69 -8.23 5.65 13.71
N LEU A 70 -8.47 5.39 12.43
CA LEU A 70 -8.24 4.09 11.80
C LEU A 70 -7.16 4.22 10.70
N PHE A 71 -6.07 3.46 10.81
CA PHE A 71 -5.17 3.20 9.69
C PHE A 71 -5.60 1.93 8.97
N MET A 72 -6.16 2.11 7.79
CA MET A 72 -6.65 1.04 6.93
C MET A 72 -5.62 0.70 5.86
N VAL A 73 -4.89 -0.40 6.05
CA VAL A 73 -4.08 -1.00 4.98
C VAL A 73 -5.01 -1.73 4.02
N SER A 74 -4.91 -1.49 2.74
CA SER A 74 -5.75 -2.16 1.74
C SER A 74 -5.67 -3.68 1.83
N ALA A 75 -6.79 -4.36 1.63
CA ALA A 75 -6.85 -5.82 1.63
C ALA A 75 -6.00 -6.44 0.51
N GLY A 76 -5.58 -7.68 0.69
CA GLY A 76 -4.91 -8.43 -0.36
C GLY A 76 -5.80 -8.62 -1.60
N GLU A 77 -5.15 -8.91 -2.72
CA GLU A 77 -5.82 -9.13 -4.01
C GLU A 77 -6.86 -10.25 -3.91
N ASN A 78 -8.10 -9.95 -4.23
CA ASN A 78 -9.18 -10.90 -4.37
C ASN A 78 -10.35 -10.25 -5.14
N PRO A 79 -11.23 -11.05 -5.76
CA PRO A 79 -12.32 -10.52 -6.58
C PRO A 79 -13.39 -9.75 -5.78
N ASP A 80 -13.50 -10.00 -4.48
CA ASP A 80 -14.48 -9.33 -3.60
C ASP A 80 -13.88 -8.12 -2.86
N ARG A 81 -12.65 -7.70 -3.20
CA ARG A 81 -11.88 -6.70 -2.47
C ARG A 81 -12.62 -5.38 -2.25
N VAL A 82 -13.25 -4.85 -3.31
CA VAL A 82 -14.04 -3.60 -3.21
C VAL A 82 -15.18 -3.77 -2.22
N ARG A 83 -15.93 -4.87 -2.31
CA ARG A 83 -17.03 -5.16 -1.39
C ARG A 83 -16.54 -5.32 0.07
N GLN A 84 -15.43 -6.02 0.27
CA GLN A 84 -14.83 -6.18 1.60
C GLN A 84 -14.43 -4.83 2.19
N HIS A 85 -13.84 -3.94 1.39
CA HIS A 85 -13.53 -2.57 1.81
C HIS A 85 -14.79 -1.79 2.17
N GLN A 86 -15.85 -1.86 1.34
CA GLN A 86 -17.13 -1.21 1.64
C GLN A 86 -17.70 -1.62 2.97
N VAL A 87 -17.82 -2.94 3.21
CA VAL A 87 -18.32 -3.50 4.50
C VAL A 87 -17.50 -2.97 5.67
N PHE A 88 -16.19 -2.92 5.53
CA PHE A 88 -15.31 -2.46 6.61
C PHE A 88 -15.43 -0.96 6.87
N VAL A 89 -15.50 -0.13 5.81
CA VAL A 89 -15.68 1.32 5.92
C VAL A 89 -17.03 1.67 6.56
N GLU A 90 -18.11 0.97 6.18
CA GLU A 90 -19.43 1.12 6.80
C GLU A 90 -19.43 0.72 8.29
N ALA A 91 -18.73 -0.38 8.61
CA ALA A 91 -18.56 -0.80 10.01
C ALA A 91 -17.77 0.23 10.82
N ALA A 92 -16.74 0.86 10.25
CA ALA A 92 -15.95 1.90 10.88
C ALA A 92 -16.80 3.17 11.15
N ALA A 93 -17.55 3.63 10.17
CA ALA A 93 -18.46 4.77 10.32
C ALA A 93 -19.54 4.48 11.41
N THR A 94 -20.14 3.28 11.38
CA THR A 94 -21.14 2.86 12.36
C THR A 94 -20.55 2.72 13.78
N ALA A 95 -19.28 2.34 13.90
CA ALA A 95 -18.58 2.26 15.19
C ALA A 95 -18.19 3.64 15.75
N GLY A 96 -18.34 4.71 14.97
CA GLY A 96 -18.03 6.08 15.37
C GLY A 96 -16.58 6.50 15.15
N VAL A 97 -15.83 5.81 14.26
CA VAL A 97 -14.49 6.24 13.86
C VAL A 97 -14.56 7.65 13.27
N GLY A 98 -13.76 8.55 13.77
CA GLY A 98 -13.77 9.96 13.34
C GLY A 98 -12.90 10.24 12.12
N HIS A 99 -11.79 9.50 11.94
CA HIS A 99 -10.85 9.71 10.85
C HIS A 99 -10.27 8.38 10.33
N ILE A 100 -10.30 8.18 9.01
CA ILE A 100 -9.69 7.04 8.34
C ILE A 100 -8.49 7.47 7.51
N ILE A 101 -7.32 6.88 7.75
CA ILE A 101 -6.13 7.01 6.91
C ILE A 101 -6.02 5.73 6.08
N TYR A 102 -6.09 5.85 4.77
CA TYR A 102 -6.17 4.70 3.86
C TYR A 102 -4.96 4.62 2.94
N THR A 103 -4.36 3.41 2.83
CA THR A 103 -3.34 3.14 1.82
C THR A 103 -4.03 2.91 0.48
N SER A 104 -4.03 3.95 -0.35
CA SER A 104 -4.56 3.95 -1.69
C SER A 104 -3.45 3.67 -2.72
N PHE A 105 -3.70 3.94 -3.99
CA PHE A 105 -2.72 3.74 -5.05
C PHE A 105 -2.60 4.98 -5.93
N LEU A 106 -1.36 5.28 -6.37
CA LEU A 106 -1.06 6.34 -7.34
C LEU A 106 -1.90 6.14 -8.61
N ALA A 107 -2.38 7.24 -9.22
CA ALA A 107 -3.26 7.22 -10.37
C ALA A 107 -4.58 6.45 -10.18
N ALA A 108 -5.06 6.27 -8.93
CA ALA A 108 -6.38 5.66 -8.68
C ALA A 108 -7.48 6.44 -9.43
N ALA A 109 -8.13 5.77 -10.38
CA ALA A 109 -9.19 6.30 -11.24
C ALA A 109 -10.14 5.15 -11.65
N PRO A 110 -11.40 5.45 -12.06
CA PRO A 110 -12.36 4.40 -12.41
C PRO A 110 -11.94 3.62 -13.67
N ASP A 111 -11.11 4.22 -14.50
CA ASP A 111 -10.57 3.68 -15.76
C ASP A 111 -9.05 3.50 -15.76
N ALA A 112 -8.41 3.54 -14.59
CA ALA A 112 -6.97 3.32 -14.46
C ALA A 112 -6.51 2.08 -15.22
N ILE A 113 -5.34 2.13 -15.85
CA ILE A 113 -4.78 0.99 -16.60
C ILE A 113 -4.45 -0.15 -15.64
N PHE A 114 -3.78 0.15 -14.52
CA PHE A 114 -3.60 -0.84 -13.47
C PHE A 114 -4.95 -1.20 -12.86
N THR A 115 -5.41 -2.43 -13.10
CA THR A 115 -6.79 -2.82 -12.74
C THR A 115 -7.08 -2.71 -11.25
N LEU A 116 -6.10 -2.99 -10.37
CA LEU A 116 -6.28 -2.86 -8.93
C LEU A 116 -6.30 -1.40 -8.44
N ALA A 117 -5.80 -0.44 -9.23
CA ALA A 117 -5.95 0.99 -8.91
C ALA A 117 -7.42 1.43 -8.98
N ARG A 118 -8.25 0.75 -9.77
CA ARG A 118 -9.71 0.96 -9.81
C ARG A 118 -10.36 0.63 -8.49
N ASP A 119 -9.94 -0.47 -7.83
CA ASP A 119 -10.44 -0.86 -6.50
C ASP A 119 -10.13 0.23 -5.47
N HIS A 120 -8.94 0.83 -5.55
CA HIS A 120 -8.56 1.94 -4.67
C HIS A 120 -9.43 3.16 -4.91
N TRP A 121 -9.72 3.50 -6.17
CA TRP A 121 -10.61 4.61 -6.48
C TRP A 121 -12.01 4.39 -5.90
N TYR A 122 -12.61 3.22 -6.10
CA TYR A 122 -13.92 2.90 -5.53
C TYR A 122 -13.91 2.96 -4.01
N THR A 123 -12.84 2.48 -3.38
CA THR A 123 -12.68 2.56 -1.93
C THR A 123 -12.56 4.01 -1.45
N GLU A 124 -11.80 4.86 -2.14
CA GLU A 124 -11.71 6.29 -1.82
C GLU A 124 -13.07 6.98 -1.90
N GLN A 125 -13.87 6.70 -2.96
CA GLN A 125 -15.21 7.28 -3.07
C GLN A 125 -16.09 6.86 -1.88
N HIS A 126 -16.07 5.58 -1.53
CA HIS A 126 -16.86 5.06 -0.42
C HIS A 126 -16.43 5.66 0.94
N ILE A 127 -15.13 5.86 1.14
CA ILE A 127 -14.61 6.55 2.33
C ILE A 127 -15.09 8.01 2.35
N ARG A 128 -15.04 8.75 1.25
CA ARG A 128 -15.54 10.13 1.18
C ARG A 128 -17.04 10.24 1.50
N GLU A 129 -17.82 9.26 1.09
CA GLU A 129 -19.28 9.20 1.32
C GLU A 129 -19.63 8.77 2.76
N SER A 130 -18.70 8.21 3.53
CA SER A 130 -18.95 7.67 4.87
C SER A 130 -19.21 8.74 5.95
N GLY A 131 -18.84 9.99 5.69
CA GLY A 131 -18.90 11.09 6.65
C GLY A 131 -17.75 11.16 7.65
N MET A 132 -16.82 10.20 7.64
CA MET A 132 -15.57 10.28 8.40
C MET A 132 -14.61 11.29 7.76
N ALA A 133 -13.78 11.96 8.55
CA ALA A 133 -12.59 12.62 8.00
C ALA A 133 -11.68 11.57 7.37
N TRP A 134 -10.92 11.96 6.33
CA TRP A 134 -10.10 11.00 5.62
C TRP A 134 -8.73 11.57 5.25
N THR A 135 -7.75 10.67 5.08
CA THR A 135 -6.45 10.96 4.46
C THR A 135 -6.08 9.79 3.56
N PHE A 136 -5.71 10.05 2.31
CA PHE A 136 -5.25 9.02 1.40
C PHE A 136 -3.75 9.10 1.20
N LEU A 137 -3.07 7.99 1.44
CA LEU A 137 -1.70 7.76 1.03
C LEU A 137 -1.76 6.93 -0.25
N ARG A 138 -1.60 7.58 -1.40
CA ARG A 138 -1.62 6.94 -2.72
C ARG A 138 -0.22 6.41 -3.02
N ASP A 139 0.03 5.18 -2.61
CA ASP A 139 1.31 4.53 -2.80
C ASP A 139 1.54 4.23 -4.28
N SER A 140 2.75 4.48 -4.79
CA SER A 140 3.21 3.89 -6.03
C SER A 140 3.60 2.42 -5.79
N PHE A 141 4.03 1.69 -6.82
CA PHE A 141 4.60 0.37 -6.63
C PHE A 141 5.78 0.41 -5.65
N TYR A 142 5.91 -0.64 -4.83
CA TYR A 142 6.98 -0.68 -3.85
C TYR A 142 8.32 -1.07 -4.49
N LEU A 143 9.37 -0.29 -4.23
CA LEU A 143 10.74 -0.62 -4.61
C LEU A 143 11.17 -2.00 -4.11
N ASP A 144 10.68 -2.38 -2.93
CA ASP A 144 10.92 -3.69 -2.29
C ASP A 144 10.44 -4.88 -3.12
N PHE A 145 9.52 -4.67 -4.05
CA PHE A 145 8.92 -5.73 -4.85
C PHE A 145 9.74 -6.07 -6.10
N PHE A 146 10.38 -5.08 -6.73
CA PHE A 146 11.08 -5.29 -8.00
C PHE A 146 12.22 -6.33 -7.96
N PRO A 147 13.02 -6.43 -6.88
CA PRO A 147 13.98 -7.53 -6.76
C PRO A 147 13.35 -8.93 -6.78
N GLU A 148 12.09 -9.08 -6.32
CA GLU A 148 11.37 -10.34 -6.32
C GLU A 148 10.86 -10.73 -7.72
N MET A 149 10.80 -9.76 -8.67
CA MET A 149 10.40 -10.01 -10.07
C MET A 149 11.54 -10.61 -10.93
N VAL A 150 12.76 -10.66 -10.42
CA VAL A 150 13.91 -11.25 -11.13
C VAL A 150 13.87 -12.76 -10.99
N ASP A 151 13.75 -13.46 -12.11
CA ASP A 151 13.75 -14.93 -12.13
C ASP A 151 15.13 -15.54 -11.79
N GLU A 152 15.19 -16.87 -11.73
CA GLU A 152 16.42 -17.61 -11.43
C GLU A 152 17.54 -17.35 -12.45
N GLN A 153 17.18 -17.06 -13.70
CA GLN A 153 18.09 -16.74 -14.79
C GLN A 153 18.58 -15.29 -14.75
N GLY A 154 18.10 -14.46 -13.81
CA GLY A 154 18.47 -13.06 -13.71
C GLY A 154 17.67 -12.16 -14.66
N VAL A 155 16.47 -12.56 -15.07
CA VAL A 155 15.66 -11.81 -16.02
C VAL A 155 14.41 -11.25 -15.35
N MET A 156 14.16 -9.97 -15.52
CA MET A 156 12.86 -9.33 -15.30
C MET A 156 12.14 -9.28 -16.66
N ARG A 157 10.86 -9.61 -16.71
CA ARG A 157 10.13 -9.63 -17.99
C ARG A 157 8.72 -9.05 -17.88
N GLY A 158 8.27 -8.38 -18.91
CA GLY A 158 6.92 -7.84 -19.01
C GLY A 158 6.80 -6.74 -20.08
N PRO A 159 5.57 -6.31 -20.42
CA PRO A 159 5.28 -5.34 -21.47
C PRO A 159 5.31 -3.89 -20.94
N ALA A 160 6.45 -3.46 -20.37
CA ALA A 160 6.60 -2.09 -19.87
C ALA A 160 7.34 -1.16 -20.83
N GLY A 161 7.96 -1.68 -21.89
CA GLY A 161 8.76 -0.89 -22.83
C GLY A 161 9.83 -0.07 -22.12
N ASP A 162 9.92 1.20 -22.51
CA ASP A 162 10.78 2.21 -21.86
C ASP A 162 10.01 3.04 -20.80
N GLY A 163 8.80 2.62 -20.43
CA GLY A 163 7.97 3.27 -19.41
C GLY A 163 8.68 3.37 -18.06
N ARG A 164 8.32 4.39 -17.28
CA ARG A 164 8.98 4.71 -16.03
C ARG A 164 7.97 4.75 -14.88
N VAL A 165 8.44 4.51 -13.67
CA VAL A 165 7.61 4.54 -12.45
C VAL A 165 8.36 5.17 -11.28
N GLY A 166 7.70 6.09 -10.57
CA GLY A 166 8.19 6.68 -9.32
C GLY A 166 7.95 5.74 -8.14
N ALA A 167 8.54 4.55 -8.18
CA ALA A 167 8.36 3.53 -7.15
C ALA A 167 8.87 4.00 -5.79
N VAL A 168 8.19 3.64 -4.69
CA VAL A 168 8.45 4.09 -3.32
C VAL A 168 8.93 2.95 -2.42
N ALA A 169 9.85 3.21 -1.50
CA ALA A 169 10.22 2.23 -0.49
C ALA A 169 9.09 2.06 0.54
N ARG A 170 8.74 0.82 0.89
CA ARG A 170 7.67 0.53 1.87
C ARG A 170 7.94 1.19 3.22
N GLN A 171 9.19 1.32 3.64
CA GLN A 171 9.55 2.00 4.88
C GLN A 171 9.27 3.52 4.84
N ASP A 172 9.31 4.16 3.66
CA ASP A 172 8.96 5.56 3.50
C ASP A 172 7.47 5.78 3.65
N VAL A 173 6.66 4.89 3.09
CA VAL A 173 5.21 4.88 3.30
C VAL A 173 4.89 4.66 4.78
N ALA A 174 5.54 3.71 5.44
CA ALA A 174 5.34 3.47 6.87
C ALA A 174 5.69 4.71 7.72
N ARG A 175 6.82 5.37 7.44
CA ARG A 175 7.21 6.62 8.15
C ARG A 175 6.20 7.74 7.91
N SER A 176 5.71 7.88 6.69
CA SER A 176 4.70 8.87 6.34
C SER A 176 3.37 8.60 7.04
N ALA A 177 2.93 7.35 7.07
CA ALA A 177 1.74 6.95 7.81
C ALA A 177 1.87 7.24 9.31
N VAL A 178 3.03 6.95 9.91
CA VAL A 178 3.31 7.29 11.32
C VAL A 178 3.23 8.80 11.55
N ALA A 179 3.78 9.62 10.65
CA ALA A 179 3.71 11.08 10.76
C ALA A 179 2.25 11.58 10.73
N VAL A 180 1.45 11.08 9.80
CA VAL A 180 0.02 11.42 9.68
C VAL A 180 -0.77 10.95 10.92
N LEU A 181 -0.50 9.75 11.43
CA LEU A 181 -1.18 9.19 12.60
C LEU A 181 -0.86 9.93 13.91
N ARG A 182 0.26 10.65 13.98
CA ARG A 182 0.60 11.47 15.15
C ARG A 182 -0.17 12.78 15.22
N ASP A 183 -0.60 13.33 14.08
CA ASP A 183 -1.44 14.53 13.99
C ASP A 183 -2.47 14.39 12.85
N PRO A 184 -3.44 13.46 12.97
CA PRO A 184 -4.36 13.18 11.88
C PRO A 184 -5.20 14.40 11.48
N SER A 185 -5.50 15.30 12.42
CA SER A 185 -6.34 16.47 12.16
C SER A 185 -5.73 17.43 11.13
N SER A 186 -4.41 17.59 11.15
CA SER A 186 -3.69 18.45 10.19
C SER A 186 -3.66 17.87 8.77
N HIS A 187 -4.05 16.61 8.61
CA HIS A 187 -4.04 15.90 7.34
C HIS A 187 -5.44 15.53 6.84
N ALA A 188 -6.50 16.02 7.49
CA ALA A 188 -7.87 15.75 7.08
C ALA A 188 -8.15 16.25 5.67
N GLU A 189 -8.86 15.43 4.88
CA GLU A 189 -9.23 15.70 3.48
C GLU A 189 -8.02 15.94 2.55
N ARG A 190 -6.89 15.28 2.87
CA ARG A 190 -5.67 15.36 2.06
C ARG A 190 -5.39 14.04 1.36
N THR A 191 -4.86 14.17 0.14
CA THR A 191 -4.29 13.06 -0.64
C THR A 191 -2.80 13.33 -0.83
N TYR A 192 -1.98 12.32 -0.58
CA TYR A 192 -0.53 12.37 -0.74
C TYR A 192 -0.09 11.27 -1.70
N ASP A 193 0.51 11.65 -2.81
CA ASP A 193 1.12 10.71 -3.76
C ASP A 193 2.49 10.29 -3.20
N MET A 194 2.62 9.01 -2.88
CA MET A 194 3.81 8.45 -2.25
C MET A 194 4.72 7.86 -3.31
N THR A 195 5.79 8.58 -3.62
CA THR A 195 6.77 8.18 -4.63
C THR A 195 8.19 8.15 -4.06
N GLY A 196 9.09 7.47 -4.75
CA GLY A 196 10.53 7.60 -4.54
C GLY A 196 11.07 8.95 -5.03
N PRO A 197 12.40 9.16 -4.93
CA PRO A 197 13.03 10.43 -5.33
C PRO A 197 13.19 10.58 -6.84
N GLU A 198 12.95 9.51 -7.59
CA GLU A 198 13.19 9.44 -9.04
C GLU A 198 12.23 8.46 -9.69
N THR A 199 12.03 8.59 -11.00
CA THR A 199 11.35 7.55 -11.78
C THR A 199 12.38 6.65 -12.46
N LEU A 200 12.12 5.34 -12.47
CA LEU A 200 13.01 4.32 -13.04
C LEU A 200 12.24 3.47 -14.05
N SER A 201 12.91 3.13 -15.17
CA SER A 201 12.45 2.08 -16.06
C SER A 201 12.79 0.70 -15.48
N LEU A 202 12.11 -0.36 -15.93
CA LEU A 202 12.49 -1.73 -15.53
C LEU A 202 13.93 -2.09 -15.92
N LYS A 203 14.44 -1.50 -16.99
CA LYS A 203 15.83 -1.63 -17.43
C LYS A 203 16.81 -0.97 -16.43
N ASP A 204 16.48 0.23 -15.93
CA ASP A 204 17.26 0.88 -14.87
C ASP A 204 17.25 0.05 -13.59
N MET A 205 16.08 -0.45 -13.19
CA MET A 205 15.93 -1.30 -11.99
C MET A 205 16.71 -2.59 -12.11
N ALA A 206 16.64 -3.29 -13.26
CA ALA A 206 17.41 -4.50 -13.51
C ALA A 206 18.91 -4.24 -13.33
N ARG A 207 19.43 -3.15 -13.93
CA ARG A 207 20.84 -2.76 -13.78
C ARG A 207 21.23 -2.51 -12.31
N ILE A 208 20.41 -1.77 -11.56
CA ILE A 208 20.64 -1.47 -10.13
C ILE A 208 20.62 -2.75 -9.28
N ILE A 209 19.64 -3.63 -9.51
CA ILE A 209 19.55 -4.92 -8.81
C ILE A 209 20.75 -5.79 -9.12
N GLY A 210 21.18 -5.83 -10.39
CA GLY A 210 22.36 -6.59 -10.81
C GLY A 210 23.62 -6.12 -10.10
N GLN A 211 23.84 -4.82 -10.02
CA GLN A 211 24.95 -4.22 -9.28
C GLN A 211 24.91 -4.60 -7.77
N ALA A 212 23.75 -4.48 -7.13
CA ALA A 212 23.59 -4.84 -5.73
C ALA A 212 23.83 -6.34 -5.45
N ARG A 213 23.44 -7.22 -6.40
CA ARG A 213 23.60 -8.68 -6.27
C ARG A 213 24.95 -9.20 -6.76
N GLY A 214 25.80 -8.35 -7.36
CA GLY A 214 27.08 -8.76 -7.95
C GLY A 214 26.94 -9.75 -9.11
N ARG A 215 25.80 -9.75 -9.83
CA ARG A 215 25.53 -10.60 -10.99
C ARG A 215 24.73 -9.83 -12.03
N GLU A 216 24.79 -10.30 -13.27
CA GLU A 216 24.00 -9.69 -14.35
C GLU A 216 22.49 -9.90 -14.08
N VAL A 217 21.73 -8.83 -14.22
CA VAL A 217 20.25 -8.83 -14.25
C VAL A 217 19.83 -7.99 -15.43
N THR A 218 18.94 -8.52 -16.26
CA THR A 218 18.46 -7.89 -17.47
C THR A 218 16.96 -7.71 -17.48
N TYR A 219 16.46 -6.72 -18.22
CA TYR A 219 15.06 -6.59 -18.54
C TYR A 219 14.82 -7.11 -19.96
N ARG A 220 13.86 -8.01 -20.11
CA ARG A 220 13.34 -8.51 -21.38
C ARG A 220 11.94 -8.00 -21.59
N GLU A 221 11.75 -7.19 -22.60
CA GLU A 221 10.43 -6.77 -23.04
C GLU A 221 9.64 -7.96 -23.59
N GLU A 222 8.35 -8.02 -23.23
CA GLU A 222 7.37 -8.94 -23.77
C GLU A 222 6.28 -8.14 -24.48
N THR A 223 5.66 -8.69 -25.49
CA THR A 223 4.35 -8.19 -25.94
C THR A 223 3.29 -8.52 -24.86
N VAL A 224 2.12 -7.89 -24.96
CA VAL A 224 1.01 -8.20 -24.03
C VAL A 224 0.61 -9.69 -24.14
N GLU A 225 0.55 -10.24 -25.35
CA GLU A 225 0.25 -11.64 -25.60
C GLU A 225 1.30 -12.58 -24.98
N GLU A 226 2.58 -12.25 -25.13
CA GLU A 226 3.67 -13.01 -24.52
C GLU A 226 3.59 -12.94 -22.99
N ALA A 227 3.22 -11.79 -22.42
CA ALA A 227 3.05 -11.62 -20.98
C ALA A 227 1.93 -12.49 -20.40
N TYR A 228 0.81 -12.65 -21.10
CA TYR A 228 -0.23 -13.60 -20.72
C TYR A 228 0.26 -15.04 -20.83
N ALA A 229 0.91 -15.39 -21.94
CA ALA A 229 1.43 -16.73 -22.18
C ALA A 229 2.49 -17.14 -21.14
N SER A 230 3.42 -16.23 -20.80
CA SER A 230 4.47 -16.51 -19.83
C SER A 230 3.95 -16.71 -18.40
N ARG A 231 2.76 -16.21 -18.09
CA ARG A 231 2.11 -16.33 -16.77
C ARG A 231 1.09 -17.47 -16.70
N ALA A 232 0.75 -18.11 -17.81
CA ALA A 232 -0.24 -19.18 -17.85
C ALA A 232 0.11 -20.37 -16.93
N HIS A 233 1.40 -20.67 -16.72
CA HIS A 233 1.86 -21.77 -15.88
C HIS A 233 1.55 -21.59 -14.38
N TYR A 234 1.23 -20.38 -13.90
CA TYR A 234 0.81 -20.14 -12.52
C TYR A 234 -0.61 -20.65 -12.22
N GLY A 235 -1.43 -20.95 -13.24
CA GLY A 235 -2.81 -21.41 -13.06
C GLY A 235 -3.69 -20.41 -12.32
N ALA A 236 -3.33 -19.13 -12.32
CA ALA A 236 -4.08 -18.08 -11.67
C ALA A 236 -5.38 -17.76 -12.43
N PRO A 237 -6.44 -17.28 -11.75
CA PRO A 237 -7.67 -16.86 -12.43
C PRO A 237 -7.41 -15.63 -13.33
N ALA A 238 -8.21 -15.46 -14.37
CA ALA A 238 -8.03 -14.43 -15.40
C ALA A 238 -7.86 -13.03 -14.81
N TRP A 239 -8.72 -12.62 -13.87
CA TRP A 239 -8.64 -11.30 -13.24
C TRP A 239 -7.29 -11.02 -12.57
N GLN A 240 -6.63 -12.04 -12.03
CA GLN A 240 -5.33 -11.91 -11.38
C GLN A 240 -4.20 -11.80 -12.40
N VAL A 241 -4.28 -12.57 -13.49
CA VAL A 241 -3.32 -12.43 -14.61
C VAL A 241 -3.48 -11.05 -15.26
N ASP A 242 -4.73 -10.57 -15.43
CA ASP A 242 -5.01 -9.21 -15.90
C ASP A 242 -4.36 -8.16 -14.99
N ALA A 243 -4.47 -8.31 -13.67
CA ALA A 243 -3.83 -7.41 -12.71
C ALA A 243 -2.30 -7.43 -12.86
N TRP A 244 -1.69 -8.59 -12.97
CA TRP A 244 -0.25 -8.72 -13.15
C TRP A 244 0.26 -8.11 -14.47
N VAL A 245 -0.45 -8.33 -15.58
CA VAL A 245 -0.08 -7.73 -16.88
C VAL A 245 -0.31 -6.23 -16.85
N SER A 246 -1.41 -5.78 -16.24
CA SER A 246 -1.73 -4.35 -16.15
C SER A 246 -0.72 -3.54 -15.32
N THR A 247 0.03 -4.16 -14.41
CA THR A 247 1.19 -3.53 -13.74
C THR A 247 2.17 -2.95 -14.76
N TYR A 248 2.52 -3.71 -15.77
CA TYR A 248 3.50 -3.31 -16.78
C TYR A 248 2.92 -2.34 -17.80
N THR A 249 1.67 -2.57 -18.24
CA THR A 249 1.04 -1.66 -19.21
C THR A 249 0.74 -0.29 -18.59
N ALA A 250 0.48 -0.21 -17.29
CA ALA A 250 0.40 1.04 -16.54
C ALA A 250 1.75 1.78 -16.48
N ILE A 251 2.86 1.05 -16.32
CA ILE A 251 4.20 1.64 -16.42
C ILE A 251 4.46 2.13 -17.86
N ALA A 252 4.12 1.32 -18.86
CA ALA A 252 4.30 1.66 -20.27
C ALA A 252 3.54 2.92 -20.70
N SER A 253 2.35 3.15 -20.12
CA SER A 253 1.51 4.30 -20.46
C SER A 253 2.05 5.64 -19.96
N GLY A 254 2.94 5.62 -18.95
CA GLY A 254 3.46 6.82 -18.30
C GLY A 254 2.58 7.36 -17.17
N GLU A 255 1.43 6.74 -16.84
CA GLU A 255 0.57 7.22 -15.75
C GLU A 255 1.24 7.17 -14.37
N LEU A 256 2.32 6.40 -14.24
CA LEU A 256 3.11 6.25 -13.02
C LEU A 256 4.48 6.96 -13.07
N ASP A 257 4.76 7.70 -14.15
CA ASP A 257 5.99 8.50 -14.30
C ASP A 257 5.86 9.83 -13.53
N VAL A 258 5.72 9.72 -12.23
CA VAL A 258 5.46 10.83 -11.30
C VAL A 258 6.46 10.81 -10.16
N VAL A 259 6.99 11.98 -9.78
CA VAL A 259 7.74 12.22 -8.55
C VAL A 259 7.03 13.30 -7.73
N SER A 260 6.82 13.04 -6.46
CA SER A 260 6.19 13.97 -5.53
C SER A 260 7.08 14.26 -4.31
N ASP A 261 6.85 15.38 -3.67
CA ASP A 261 7.54 15.76 -2.42
C ASP A 261 6.81 15.26 -1.16
N SER A 262 5.77 14.41 -1.29
CA SER A 262 4.91 14.01 -0.17
C SER A 262 5.68 13.34 0.96
N VAL A 263 6.58 12.40 0.66
CA VAL A 263 7.40 11.73 1.67
C VAL A 263 8.23 12.73 2.46
N ARG A 264 8.89 13.66 1.77
CA ARG A 264 9.70 14.70 2.43
C ARG A 264 8.82 15.65 3.26
N THR A 265 7.69 16.06 2.73
CA THR A 265 6.74 16.96 3.40
C THR A 265 6.22 16.35 4.70
N LEU A 266 5.87 15.07 4.69
CA LEU A 266 5.33 14.38 5.85
C LEU A 266 6.40 14.00 6.88
N THR A 267 7.60 13.62 6.43
CA THR A 267 8.62 13.02 7.31
C THR A 267 9.80 13.92 7.62
N GLY A 268 9.96 15.03 6.90
CA GLY A 268 11.17 15.87 6.94
C GLY A 268 12.41 15.22 6.33
N ARG A 269 12.28 14.04 5.69
CA ARG A 269 13.39 13.27 5.10
C ARG A 269 13.10 12.95 3.65
N SER A 270 14.12 12.93 2.81
CA SER A 270 13.99 12.47 1.43
C SER A 270 13.56 11.00 1.40
N PRO A 271 12.75 10.60 0.40
CA PRO A 271 12.49 9.19 0.16
C PRO A 271 13.77 8.47 -0.26
N LEU A 272 13.83 7.17 -0.01
CA LEU A 272 14.95 6.32 -0.41
C LEU A 272 14.96 6.08 -1.91
N SER A 273 16.13 6.17 -2.50
CA SER A 273 16.38 5.63 -3.82
C SER A 273 16.46 4.11 -3.78
N MET A 274 16.34 3.47 -4.95
CA MET A 274 16.51 2.01 -5.06
C MET A 274 17.92 1.55 -4.66
N VAL A 275 18.94 2.35 -4.94
CA VAL A 275 20.34 2.07 -4.55
C VAL A 275 20.48 2.08 -3.02
N GLU A 276 19.94 3.08 -2.34
CA GLU A 276 19.97 3.17 -0.88
C GLU A 276 19.20 2.03 -0.22
N LEU A 277 18.02 1.68 -0.77
CA LEU A 277 17.21 0.57 -0.24
C LEU A 277 17.97 -0.76 -0.32
N LEU A 278 18.59 -1.07 -1.46
CA LEU A 278 19.31 -2.32 -1.66
C LEU A 278 20.67 -2.34 -0.93
N GLY A 279 21.24 -1.19 -0.60
CA GLY A 279 22.47 -1.08 0.19
C GLY A 279 22.29 -1.26 1.70
N GLN A 280 21.05 -1.36 2.20
CA GLN A 280 20.74 -1.60 3.62
C GLN A 280 20.64 -3.09 4.00
N GLY A 281 20.74 -3.99 3.02
CA GLY A 281 20.60 -5.46 3.18
C GLY A 281 21.89 -6.23 3.35
#